data_dfceb006a7cc0efc52501986c543bfb7
#
_entry.id   dfceb006a7cc0efc52501986c543bfb7
#
_cell.length_a   1.000
_cell.length_b   1.000
_cell.length_c   1.000
_cell.angle_alpha   90.00
_cell.angle_beta   90.00
_cell.angle_gamma   90.00
#
_symmetry.space_group_name_H-M   'P 1'
#
loop_
_entity.id
_entity.type
_entity.pdbx_description
1 polymer ?
#
loop_
_entity_poly.entity_id
_entity_poly.type
_entity_poly.pdbx_seq_one_letter_code
_entity_poly.pdbx_strand_id
1 'polypeptide(L)'
;MDVKPEYLKLPIIIDIGSGIIKAGISGQDSPKTIFQNYIGEPKYLKILRSFTKNNQEMQEQYIGSDCTKYLGILKLRYPVKNGIFENEQDILTVFKYIFQKLEIDNEEIREHPILITEPLLNPYSNREKIASALFENLSAPAIFFGSQPILSLFSTSNTNGIILESGEGVTQSCVVYEGYSIPNSFIRNNYGGRDVTEYFKILLKTLLLFPIAVKQISSFIFLTISNSEVVEKE
;
A
#
# COMPACT_ATOMS: atom_id res chain seq x y z
N MET A 1 30.16 -7.47 0.93
CA MET A 1 30.67 -6.19 1.47
C MET A 1 29.97 -5.95 2.78
N ASP A 2 30.71 -6.03 3.89
CA ASP A 2 30.13 -5.73 5.20
C ASP A 2 29.96 -4.22 5.32
N VAL A 3 28.73 -3.74 5.21
CA VAL A 3 28.39 -2.33 5.46
C VAL A 3 28.55 -2.09 6.96
N LYS A 4 29.56 -1.28 7.35
CA LYS A 4 29.74 -0.93 8.76
C LYS A 4 28.54 -0.10 9.23
N PRO A 5 27.96 -0.37 10.41
CA PRO A 5 26.78 0.32 10.93
C PRO A 5 26.90 1.86 10.99
N GLU A 6 28.12 2.37 11.05
CA GLU A 6 28.45 3.81 11.15
C GLU A 6 28.09 4.62 9.90
N TYR A 7 27.80 3.97 8.77
CA TYR A 7 27.47 4.65 7.50
C TYR A 7 26.00 4.58 7.09
N LEU A 8 25.16 3.99 7.94
CA LEU A 8 23.73 3.89 7.62
C LEU A 8 23.02 5.21 7.95
N LYS A 9 22.24 5.68 6.98
CA LYS A 9 21.30 6.80 7.16
C LYS A 9 20.07 6.36 7.98
N LEU A 10 19.18 7.30 8.29
CA LEU A 10 17.93 7.02 8.99
C LEU A 10 17.07 5.99 8.21
N PRO A 11 16.44 5.05 8.91
CA PRO A 11 15.60 4.04 8.27
C PRO A 11 14.46 4.64 7.45
N ILE A 12 14.13 4.00 6.33
CA ILE A 12 12.91 4.24 5.58
C ILE A 12 11.81 3.35 6.16
N ILE A 13 10.65 3.93 6.45
CA ILE A 13 9.49 3.22 6.96
C ILE A 13 8.45 3.14 5.86
N ILE A 14 7.97 1.93 5.55
CA ILE A 14 6.99 1.68 4.49
C ILE A 14 5.84 0.85 5.05
N ASP A 15 4.64 1.44 5.07
CA ASP A 15 3.40 0.74 5.39
C ASP A 15 2.69 0.32 4.10
N ILE A 16 2.70 -1.00 3.83
CA ILE A 16 2.12 -1.57 2.60
C ILE A 16 0.71 -2.07 2.89
N GLY A 17 -0.26 -1.17 2.75
CA GLY A 17 -1.67 -1.54 2.80
C GLY A 17 -2.20 -2.05 1.46
N SER A 18 -3.29 -2.84 1.50
CA SER A 18 -3.98 -3.30 0.27
C SER A 18 -4.64 -2.15 -0.50
N GLY A 19 -5.02 -1.06 0.17
CA GLY A 19 -5.65 0.10 -0.44
C GLY A 19 -4.74 1.32 -0.55
N ILE A 20 -3.95 1.58 0.49
CA ILE A 20 -3.10 2.78 0.62
C ILE A 20 -1.70 2.36 1.05
N ILE A 21 -0.70 2.98 0.46
CA ILE A 21 0.69 2.89 0.88
C ILE A 21 1.08 4.21 1.53
N LYS A 22 1.81 4.12 2.65
CA LYS A 22 2.41 5.26 3.33
C LYS A 22 3.90 5.03 3.46
N ALA A 23 4.71 6.03 3.17
CA ALA A 23 6.15 5.91 3.33
C ALA A 23 6.79 7.23 3.77
N GLY A 24 7.86 7.11 4.54
CA GLY A 24 8.61 8.24 5.06
C GLY A 24 9.96 7.82 5.63
N ILE A 25 10.70 8.79 6.14
CA ILE A 25 11.99 8.58 6.81
C ILE A 25 11.75 8.63 8.31
N SER A 26 12.41 7.74 9.05
CA SER A 26 12.33 7.69 10.52
C SER A 26 12.65 9.06 11.15
N GLY A 27 11.94 9.41 12.22
CA GLY A 27 12.12 10.69 12.93
C GLY A 27 11.30 11.86 12.37
N GLN A 28 10.52 11.64 11.32
CA GLN A 28 9.54 12.62 10.83
C GLN A 28 8.18 12.40 11.50
N ASP A 29 7.45 13.49 11.74
CA ASP A 29 6.13 13.46 12.42
C ASP A 29 5.03 12.83 11.55
N SER A 30 5.20 12.81 10.23
CA SER A 30 4.23 12.27 9.29
C SER A 30 4.89 11.59 8.10
N PRO A 31 4.20 10.66 7.42
CA PRO A 31 4.70 10.07 6.18
C PRO A 31 4.94 11.14 5.10
N LYS A 32 6.11 11.11 4.44
CA LYS A 32 6.44 12.02 3.33
C LYS A 32 5.53 11.77 2.11
N THR A 33 5.08 10.53 1.91
CA THR A 33 4.19 10.17 0.81
C THR A 33 3.08 9.22 1.23
N ILE A 34 1.88 9.49 0.73
CA ILE A 34 0.68 8.66 0.91
C ILE A 34 -0.01 8.57 -0.45
N PHE A 35 -0.27 7.35 -0.93
CA PHE A 35 -0.95 7.14 -2.21
C PHE A 35 -1.73 5.82 -2.25
N GLN A 36 -2.71 5.74 -3.15
CA GLN A 36 -3.50 4.54 -3.36
C GLN A 36 -2.64 3.44 -3.98
N ASN A 37 -2.78 2.21 -3.49
CA ASN A 37 -2.04 1.05 -3.95
C ASN A 37 -2.73 0.40 -5.15
N TYR A 38 -2.66 1.06 -6.31
CA TYR A 38 -3.08 0.48 -7.58
C TYR A 38 -2.15 0.91 -8.71
N ILE A 39 -2.12 0.08 -9.74
CA ILE A 39 -1.39 0.30 -10.98
C ILE A 39 -2.41 0.41 -12.11
N GLY A 40 -2.29 1.47 -12.90
CA GLY A 40 -3.14 1.73 -14.05
C GLY A 40 -2.42 1.49 -15.37
N GLU A 41 -3.00 0.68 -16.24
CA GLU A 41 -2.51 0.44 -17.59
C GLU A 41 -3.50 1.00 -18.61
N PRO A 42 -3.05 1.75 -19.63
CA PRO A 42 -3.95 2.29 -20.66
C PRO A 42 -4.69 1.17 -21.40
N LYS A 43 -6.03 1.23 -21.41
CA LYS A 43 -6.88 0.22 -22.08
C LYS A 43 -6.61 0.10 -23.60
N TYR A 44 -6.22 1.22 -24.20
CA TYR A 44 -6.07 1.35 -25.65
C TYR A 44 -4.76 2.08 -26.01
N LEU A 45 -3.63 1.60 -25.53
CA LEU A 45 -2.33 2.28 -25.66
C LEU A 45 -1.99 2.61 -27.11
N LYS A 46 -2.21 1.66 -28.05
CA LYS A 46 -1.93 1.86 -29.48
C LYS A 46 -2.79 2.97 -30.11
N ILE A 47 -4.06 3.04 -29.72
CA ILE A 47 -5.02 4.05 -30.22
C ILE A 47 -4.70 5.40 -29.58
N LEU A 48 -4.42 5.43 -28.29
CA LEU A 48 -4.12 6.68 -27.58
C LEU A 48 -2.82 7.32 -28.05
N ARG A 49 -1.79 6.53 -28.37
CA ARG A 49 -0.53 7.03 -28.96
C ARG A 49 -0.76 7.68 -30.32
N SER A 50 -1.76 7.26 -31.11
CA SER A 50 -2.08 7.86 -32.41
C SER A 50 -2.84 9.19 -32.29
N PHE A 51 -3.50 9.47 -31.17
CA PHE A 51 -4.24 10.70 -30.92
C PHE A 51 -3.47 11.78 -30.17
N THR A 52 -2.37 11.45 -29.51
CA THR A 52 -1.53 12.42 -28.81
C THR A 52 -0.62 13.16 -29.81
N LYS A 53 -1.19 14.19 -30.45
CA LYS A 53 -0.46 15.14 -31.33
C LYS A 53 0.51 16.06 -30.57
N ASN A 54 0.42 16.15 -29.27
CA ASN A 54 1.28 16.96 -28.41
C ASN A 54 2.16 16.00 -27.59
N ASN A 55 3.43 15.93 -27.90
CA ASN A 55 4.60 15.30 -27.27
C ASN A 55 4.53 14.82 -25.77
N GLN A 56 3.37 14.60 -25.21
CA GLN A 56 3.20 13.89 -23.97
C GLN A 56 3.08 12.40 -24.28
N GLU A 57 4.23 11.71 -24.29
CA GLU A 57 4.26 10.26 -24.37
C GLU A 57 3.46 9.68 -23.19
N MET A 58 2.35 9.00 -23.50
CA MET A 58 1.64 8.24 -22.48
C MET A 58 2.54 7.13 -21.95
N GLN A 59 2.71 7.09 -20.64
CA GLN A 59 3.45 6.04 -19.96
C GLN A 59 2.71 4.71 -20.10
N GLU A 60 3.45 3.61 -20.09
CA GLU A 60 2.87 2.27 -20.16
C GLU A 60 2.14 1.91 -18.87
N GLN A 61 2.59 2.45 -17.75
CA GLN A 61 2.01 2.24 -16.43
C GLN A 61 1.99 3.55 -15.63
N TYR A 62 0.93 3.72 -14.86
CA TYR A 62 0.75 4.77 -13.87
C TYR A 62 0.55 4.15 -12.51
N ILE A 63 1.02 4.78 -11.43
CA ILE A 63 0.91 4.24 -10.07
C ILE A 63 0.27 5.27 -9.16
N GLY A 64 -0.60 4.80 -8.27
CA GLY A 64 -1.18 5.60 -7.21
C GLY A 64 -1.83 6.89 -7.73
N SER A 65 -1.46 8.02 -7.15
CA SER A 65 -2.02 9.33 -7.50
C SER A 65 -1.85 9.74 -8.97
N ASP A 66 -0.85 9.21 -9.65
CA ASP A 66 -0.61 9.52 -11.07
C ASP A 66 -1.70 8.93 -11.98
N CYS A 67 -2.40 7.88 -11.52
CA CYS A 67 -3.56 7.32 -12.22
C CYS A 67 -4.77 8.26 -12.21
N THR A 68 -4.88 9.15 -11.22
CA THR A 68 -6.10 9.94 -10.97
C THR A 68 -6.51 10.76 -12.18
N LYS A 69 -5.56 11.31 -12.93
CA LYS A 69 -5.81 12.10 -14.13
C LYS A 69 -6.37 11.27 -15.29
N TYR A 70 -6.17 9.96 -15.29
CA TYR A 70 -6.43 9.07 -16.41
C TYR A 70 -7.39 7.93 -16.08
N LEU A 71 -8.07 7.95 -14.91
CA LEU A 71 -8.94 6.86 -14.42
C LEU A 71 -9.92 6.32 -15.46
N GLY A 72 -10.52 7.19 -16.30
CA GLY A 72 -11.48 6.79 -17.32
C GLY A 72 -10.92 5.91 -18.44
N ILE A 73 -9.63 6.03 -18.73
CA ILE A 73 -8.93 5.32 -19.82
C ILE A 73 -7.97 4.24 -19.32
N LEU A 74 -7.74 4.15 -18.01
CA LEU A 74 -6.89 3.14 -17.40
C LEU A 74 -7.69 1.89 -16.99
N LYS A 75 -7.06 0.74 -17.12
CA LYS A 75 -7.44 -0.49 -16.44
C LYS A 75 -6.65 -0.54 -15.14
N LEU A 76 -7.35 -0.45 -14.02
CA LEU A 76 -6.73 -0.52 -12.70
C LEU A 76 -6.55 -1.97 -12.26
N ARG A 77 -5.42 -2.28 -11.66
CA ARG A 77 -5.14 -3.50 -10.93
C ARG A 77 -4.51 -3.18 -9.58
N TYR A 78 -4.73 -4.05 -8.62
CA TYR A 78 -4.27 -3.89 -7.24
C TYR A 78 -3.11 -4.86 -7.00
N PRO A 79 -1.88 -4.37 -6.81
CA PRO A 79 -0.71 -5.24 -6.63
C PRO A 79 -0.75 -6.02 -5.32
N VAL A 80 -1.43 -5.49 -4.30
CA VAL A 80 -1.58 -6.13 -2.99
C VAL A 80 -3.04 -6.49 -2.74
N LYS A 81 -3.29 -7.77 -2.49
CA LYS A 81 -4.59 -8.29 -2.12
C LYS A 81 -4.49 -8.98 -0.76
N ASN A 82 -5.35 -8.57 0.15
CA ASN A 82 -5.35 -9.09 1.52
C ASN A 82 -3.94 -9.06 2.16
N GLY A 83 -3.18 -7.98 1.94
CA GLY A 83 -1.83 -7.80 2.48
C GLY A 83 -0.73 -8.65 1.82
N ILE A 84 -1.02 -9.30 0.70
CA ILE A 84 -0.07 -10.17 -0.03
C ILE A 84 0.10 -9.63 -1.45
N PHE A 85 1.34 -9.56 -1.93
CA PHE A 85 1.60 -9.25 -3.33
C PHE A 85 1.21 -10.41 -4.24
N GLU A 86 0.40 -10.13 -5.25
CA GLU A 86 -0.01 -11.15 -6.23
C GLU A 86 1.10 -11.45 -7.24
N ASN A 87 1.94 -10.46 -7.57
CA ASN A 87 2.91 -10.52 -8.65
C ASN A 87 4.28 -9.98 -8.22
N GLU A 88 5.37 -10.66 -8.54
CA GLU A 88 6.72 -10.22 -8.20
C GLU A 88 7.15 -8.94 -8.92
N GLN A 89 6.75 -8.78 -10.18
CA GLN A 89 7.04 -7.56 -10.94
C GLN A 89 6.40 -6.32 -10.31
N ASP A 90 5.23 -6.49 -9.67
CA ASP A 90 4.53 -5.40 -9.01
C ASP A 90 5.24 -4.93 -7.76
N ILE A 91 5.96 -5.84 -7.06
CA ILE A 91 6.78 -5.48 -5.91
C ILE A 91 7.80 -4.43 -6.33
N LEU A 92 8.61 -4.73 -7.34
CA LEU A 92 9.63 -3.80 -7.83
C LEU A 92 9.03 -2.48 -8.33
N THR A 93 7.90 -2.57 -9.04
CA THR A 93 7.20 -1.40 -9.58
C THR A 93 6.74 -0.47 -8.45
N VAL A 94 6.15 -1.03 -7.41
CA VAL A 94 5.66 -0.28 -6.24
C VAL A 94 6.84 0.32 -5.45
N PHE A 95 7.88 -0.46 -5.17
CA PHE A 95 9.03 0.05 -4.39
C PHE A 95 9.80 1.14 -5.14
N LYS A 96 10.03 1.00 -6.44
CA LYS A 96 10.65 2.07 -7.25
C LYS A 96 9.83 3.36 -7.20
N TYR A 97 8.51 3.24 -7.26
CA TYR A 97 7.63 4.41 -7.15
C TYR A 97 7.69 5.05 -5.75
N ILE A 98 7.76 4.24 -4.69
CA ILE A 98 7.94 4.74 -3.31
C ILE A 98 9.23 5.54 -3.22
N PHE A 99 10.38 4.99 -3.64
CA PHE A 99 11.66 5.68 -3.57
C PHE A 99 11.69 6.94 -4.43
N GLN A 100 11.08 6.92 -5.60
CA GLN A 100 10.90 8.12 -6.43
C GLN A 100 10.11 9.22 -5.69
N LYS A 101 9.02 8.86 -5.01
CA LYS A 101 8.23 9.83 -4.22
C LYS A 101 8.95 10.31 -2.96
N LEU A 102 9.84 9.51 -2.41
CA LEU A 102 10.72 9.90 -1.30
C LEU A 102 11.92 10.73 -1.77
N GLU A 103 12.15 10.86 -3.09
CA GLU A 103 13.30 11.53 -3.69
C GLU A 103 14.63 10.88 -3.28
N ILE A 104 14.64 9.55 -3.17
CA ILE A 104 15.81 8.72 -2.85
C ILE A 104 16.22 8.00 -4.13
N ASP A 105 17.45 8.17 -4.56
CA ASP A 105 17.96 7.49 -5.74
C ASP A 105 18.44 6.06 -5.43
N ASN A 106 18.75 5.29 -6.49
CA ASN A 106 19.14 3.89 -6.33
C ASN A 106 20.47 3.69 -5.56
N GLU A 107 21.36 4.67 -5.60
CA GLU A 107 22.63 4.60 -4.86
C GLU A 107 22.40 4.89 -3.37
N GLU A 108 21.53 5.84 -3.05
CA GLU A 108 21.17 6.18 -1.68
C GLU A 108 20.39 5.10 -0.96
N ILE A 109 19.59 4.26 -1.67
CA ILE A 109 18.87 3.13 -1.04
C ILE A 109 19.83 2.23 -0.26
N ARG A 110 21.07 2.06 -0.73
CA ARG A 110 22.11 1.24 -0.08
C ARG A 110 22.54 1.74 1.30
N GLU A 111 22.18 2.95 1.65
CA GLU A 111 22.54 3.59 2.93
C GLU A 111 21.38 3.59 3.92
N HIS A 112 20.17 3.27 3.48
CA HIS A 112 18.95 3.31 4.29
C HIS A 112 18.46 1.90 4.66
N PRO A 113 18.48 1.50 5.94
CA PRO A 113 17.70 0.34 6.40
C PRO A 113 16.22 0.55 6.12
N ILE A 114 15.49 -0.53 5.84
CA ILE A 114 14.07 -0.45 5.48
C ILE A 114 13.23 -1.21 6.50
N LEU A 115 12.26 -0.53 7.12
CA LEU A 115 11.21 -1.15 7.90
C LEU A 115 9.94 -1.25 7.04
N ILE A 116 9.41 -2.46 6.92
CA ILE A 116 8.19 -2.73 6.17
C ILE A 116 7.15 -3.28 7.13
N THR A 117 5.95 -2.71 7.09
CA THR A 117 4.85 -3.26 7.88
C THR A 117 4.25 -4.49 7.19
N GLU A 118 3.79 -5.44 8.00
CA GLU A 118 3.11 -6.63 7.51
C GLU A 118 1.90 -6.98 8.37
N PRO A 119 0.86 -7.59 7.78
CA PRO A 119 -0.28 -8.08 8.55
C PRO A 119 0.10 -9.33 9.36
N LEU A 120 -0.71 -9.65 10.36
CA LEU A 120 -0.58 -10.91 11.10
C LEU A 120 -0.66 -12.11 10.16
N LEU A 121 0.02 -13.20 10.52
CA LEU A 121 0.02 -14.45 9.76
C LEU A 121 0.38 -14.23 8.27
N ASN A 122 1.32 -13.31 8.01
CA ASN A 122 1.83 -13.10 6.67
C ASN A 122 2.62 -14.35 6.21
N PRO A 123 2.32 -14.92 5.02
CA PRO A 123 3.05 -16.07 4.51
C PRO A 123 4.55 -15.78 4.34
N TYR A 124 5.40 -16.76 4.69
CA TYR A 124 6.85 -16.64 4.47
C TYR A 124 7.21 -16.36 3.02
N SER A 125 6.51 -16.97 2.07
CA SER A 125 6.72 -16.74 0.64
C SER A 125 6.53 -15.28 0.23
N ASN A 126 5.61 -14.54 0.88
CA ASN A 126 5.44 -13.11 0.63
C ASN A 126 6.63 -12.30 1.16
N ARG A 127 7.15 -12.65 2.36
CA ARG A 127 8.36 -12.03 2.91
C ARG A 127 9.58 -12.30 2.02
N GLU A 128 9.76 -13.54 1.58
CA GLU A 128 10.86 -13.94 0.69
C GLU A 128 10.86 -13.15 -0.60
N LYS A 129 9.70 -13.00 -1.25
CA LYS A 129 9.56 -12.20 -2.48
C LYS A 129 9.92 -10.73 -2.27
N ILE A 130 9.44 -10.13 -1.18
CA ILE A 130 9.75 -8.75 -0.84
C ILE A 130 11.24 -8.60 -0.52
N ALA A 131 11.82 -9.52 0.26
CA ALA A 131 13.22 -9.49 0.63
C ALA A 131 14.14 -9.65 -0.58
N SER A 132 13.86 -10.63 -1.47
CA SER A 132 14.59 -10.81 -2.72
C SER A 132 14.53 -9.54 -3.60
N ALA A 133 13.35 -8.95 -3.76
CA ALA A 133 13.19 -7.73 -4.54
C ALA A 133 14.04 -6.56 -3.99
N LEU A 134 14.08 -6.39 -2.68
CA LEU A 134 14.80 -5.30 -2.05
C LEU A 134 16.32 -5.54 -1.98
N PHE A 135 16.76 -6.75 -1.63
CA PHE A 135 18.19 -7.05 -1.55
C PHE A 135 18.83 -7.20 -2.94
N GLU A 136 18.21 -7.99 -3.80
CA GLU A 136 18.84 -8.35 -5.08
C GLU A 136 18.67 -7.26 -6.15
N ASN A 137 17.52 -6.56 -6.19
CA ASN A 137 17.25 -5.59 -7.24
C ASN A 137 17.46 -4.14 -6.81
N LEU A 138 17.31 -3.83 -5.51
CA LEU A 138 17.39 -2.46 -5.00
C LEU A 138 18.58 -2.27 -4.04
N SER A 139 19.30 -3.36 -3.74
CA SER A 139 20.52 -3.34 -2.91
C SER A 139 20.31 -2.73 -1.51
N ALA A 140 19.13 -2.92 -0.90
CA ALA A 140 18.85 -2.47 0.46
C ALA A 140 19.88 -3.08 1.45
N PRO A 141 20.41 -2.33 2.42
CA PRO A 141 21.44 -2.84 3.35
C PRO A 141 20.87 -3.75 4.42
N ALA A 142 19.63 -3.49 4.85
CA ALA A 142 18.93 -4.26 5.88
C ALA A 142 17.42 -4.08 5.75
N ILE A 143 16.65 -5.11 6.12
CA ILE A 143 15.19 -5.11 6.10
C ILE A 143 14.68 -5.62 7.44
N PHE A 144 13.65 -4.93 7.98
CA PHE A 144 12.91 -5.38 9.15
C PHE A 144 11.42 -5.44 8.82
N PHE A 145 10.77 -6.57 9.12
CA PHE A 145 9.32 -6.72 9.00
C PHE A 145 8.63 -6.44 10.33
N GLY A 146 7.87 -5.36 10.40
CA GLY A 146 7.13 -4.96 11.59
C GLY A 146 5.65 -5.36 11.51
N SER A 147 5.12 -5.97 12.56
CA SER A 147 3.70 -6.31 12.64
C SER A 147 2.84 -5.06 12.78
N GLN A 148 1.88 -4.86 11.86
CA GLN A 148 0.98 -3.70 11.85
C GLN A 148 0.28 -3.47 13.19
N PRO A 149 -0.40 -4.46 13.81
CA PRO A 149 -1.07 -4.24 15.09
C PRO A 149 -0.15 -3.82 16.23
N ILE A 150 1.08 -4.35 16.28
CA ILE A 150 2.04 -3.97 17.32
C ILE A 150 2.44 -2.50 17.14
N LEU A 151 2.73 -2.10 15.90
CA LEU A 151 3.12 -0.72 15.59
C LEU A 151 1.96 0.25 15.86
N SER A 152 0.72 -0.15 15.57
CA SER A 152 -0.49 0.63 15.90
C SER A 152 -0.64 0.81 17.41
N LEU A 153 -0.36 -0.23 18.22
CA LEU A 153 -0.39 -0.10 19.67
C LEU A 153 0.69 0.88 20.16
N PHE A 154 1.90 0.78 19.63
CA PHE A 154 3.01 1.66 20.01
C PHE A 154 2.73 3.12 19.67
N SER A 155 1.97 3.40 18.60
CA SER A 155 1.57 4.77 18.26
C SER A 155 0.72 5.43 19.33
N THR A 156 0.04 4.65 20.19
CA THR A 156 -0.72 5.15 21.35
C THR A 156 0.12 5.23 22.63
N SER A 157 1.44 5.03 22.53
CA SER A 157 2.35 4.98 23.68
C SER A 157 2.04 3.86 24.71
N ASN A 158 1.32 2.83 24.27
CA ASN A 158 1.00 1.65 25.08
C ASN A 158 1.82 0.45 24.68
N THR A 159 2.11 -0.42 25.64
CA THR A 159 2.80 -1.71 25.42
C THR A 159 1.91 -2.92 25.71
N ASN A 160 0.72 -2.68 26.27
CA ASN A 160 -0.26 -3.70 26.63
C ASN A 160 -1.62 -3.35 26.04
N GLY A 161 -2.28 -4.32 25.38
CA GLY A 161 -3.62 -4.09 24.86
C GLY A 161 -4.11 -5.18 23.93
N ILE A 162 -5.37 -5.06 23.54
CA ILE A 162 -6.01 -5.83 22.48
C ILE A 162 -6.17 -4.89 21.31
N ILE A 163 -5.66 -5.29 20.17
CA ILE A 163 -5.71 -4.50 18.94
C ILE A 163 -6.72 -5.15 18.00
N LEU A 164 -7.61 -4.34 17.43
CA LEU A 164 -8.48 -4.69 16.32
C LEU A 164 -8.24 -3.69 15.20
N GLU A 165 -7.78 -4.17 14.07
CA GLU A 165 -7.58 -3.38 12.86
C GLU A 165 -8.48 -3.91 11.74
N SER A 166 -9.14 -3.02 11.04
CA SER A 166 -9.90 -3.35 9.84
C SER A 166 -9.49 -2.40 8.72
N GLY A 167 -8.67 -2.91 7.81
CA GLY A 167 -8.16 -2.19 6.66
C GLY A 167 -8.98 -2.42 5.40
N GLU A 168 -8.40 -2.08 4.27
CA GLU A 168 -9.01 -2.28 2.93
C GLU A 168 -9.17 -3.77 2.57
N GLY A 169 -8.19 -4.61 2.91
CA GLY A 169 -8.18 -6.02 2.51
C GLY A 169 -8.13 -7.04 3.65
N VAL A 170 -7.86 -6.60 4.89
CA VAL A 170 -7.68 -7.50 6.03
C VAL A 170 -8.31 -6.89 7.27
N THR A 171 -9.02 -7.73 8.04
CA THR A 171 -9.42 -7.44 9.41
C THR A 171 -8.66 -8.40 10.33
N GLN A 172 -7.95 -7.86 11.30
CA GLN A 172 -7.07 -8.63 12.18
C GLN A 172 -7.13 -8.16 13.63
N SER A 173 -6.90 -9.08 14.56
CA SER A 173 -6.79 -8.76 15.96
C SER A 173 -5.72 -9.60 16.65
N CYS A 174 -5.10 -9.04 17.68
CA CYS A 174 -4.20 -9.76 18.56
C CYS A 174 -4.18 -9.14 19.96
N VAL A 175 -3.65 -9.91 20.91
CA VAL A 175 -3.30 -9.44 22.24
C VAL A 175 -1.80 -9.15 22.26
N VAL A 176 -1.43 -8.01 22.82
CA VAL A 176 -0.04 -7.61 23.06
C VAL A 176 0.16 -7.43 24.56
N TYR A 177 1.20 -8.01 25.09
CA TYR A 177 1.62 -7.90 26.48
C TYR A 177 3.10 -7.54 26.55
N GLU A 178 3.44 -6.47 27.24
CA GLU A 178 4.81 -5.92 27.38
C GLU A 178 5.52 -5.73 26.01
N GLY A 179 4.79 -5.32 24.99
CA GLY A 179 5.30 -5.13 23.62
C GLY A 179 5.40 -6.39 22.78
N TYR A 180 5.08 -7.57 23.32
CA TYR A 180 5.10 -8.84 22.61
C TYR A 180 3.71 -9.31 22.27
N SER A 181 3.48 -9.64 21.00
CA SER A 181 2.22 -10.23 20.58
C SER A 181 2.13 -11.70 21.00
N ILE A 182 0.98 -12.11 21.53
CA ILE A 182 0.71 -13.48 21.94
C ILE A 182 0.25 -14.29 20.72
N PRO A 183 1.03 -15.23 20.17
CA PRO A 183 0.73 -15.90 18.90
C PRO A 183 -0.63 -16.59 18.88
N ASN A 184 -1.04 -17.21 19.98
CA ASN A 184 -2.33 -17.93 20.08
C ASN A 184 -3.56 -16.98 20.09
N SER A 185 -3.35 -15.67 20.18
CA SER A 185 -4.40 -14.66 20.12
C SER A 185 -4.63 -14.10 18.71
N PHE A 186 -3.83 -14.52 17.72
CA PHE A 186 -3.92 -14.01 16.36
C PHE A 186 -5.20 -14.45 15.67
N ILE A 187 -6.00 -13.47 15.29
CA ILE A 187 -7.17 -13.67 14.43
C ILE A 187 -6.94 -12.81 13.19
N ARG A 188 -7.10 -13.43 12.03
CA ARG A 188 -7.04 -12.75 10.74
C ARG A 188 -8.16 -13.23 9.84
N ASN A 189 -8.90 -12.28 9.28
CA ASN A 189 -9.91 -12.49 8.27
C ASN A 189 -9.54 -11.70 7.02
N ASN A 190 -9.65 -12.35 5.87
CA ASN A 190 -9.39 -11.71 4.56
C ASN A 190 -10.63 -10.96 4.07
N TYR A 191 -11.27 -10.21 4.95
CA TYR A 191 -12.36 -9.28 4.67
C TYR A 191 -11.94 -7.89 5.12
N GLY A 192 -12.29 -6.88 4.32
CA GLY A 192 -11.96 -5.50 4.61
C GLY A 192 -12.90 -4.51 3.92
N GLY A 193 -12.51 -3.25 3.89
CA GLY A 193 -13.29 -2.16 3.29
C GLY A 193 -13.64 -2.39 1.82
N ARG A 194 -12.77 -3.06 1.06
CA ARG A 194 -13.02 -3.42 -0.33
C ARG A 194 -14.21 -4.36 -0.49
N ASP A 195 -14.30 -5.37 0.36
CA ASP A 195 -15.40 -6.35 0.30
C ASP A 195 -16.72 -5.69 0.67
N VAL A 196 -16.72 -4.81 1.66
CA VAL A 196 -17.90 -4.01 2.03
C VAL A 196 -18.35 -3.13 0.85
N THR A 197 -17.40 -2.46 0.18
CA THR A 197 -17.68 -1.62 -0.99
C THR A 197 -18.25 -2.44 -2.16
N GLU A 198 -17.66 -3.60 -2.46
CA GLU A 198 -18.15 -4.48 -3.53
C GLU A 198 -19.53 -5.05 -3.19
N TYR A 199 -19.77 -5.44 -1.94
CA TYR A 199 -21.09 -5.89 -1.52
C TYR A 199 -22.14 -4.78 -1.61
N PHE A 200 -21.82 -3.58 -1.15
CA PHE A 200 -22.69 -2.42 -1.29
C PHE A 200 -23.03 -2.12 -2.75
N LYS A 201 -22.07 -2.24 -3.65
CA LYS A 201 -22.27 -2.10 -5.10
C LYS A 201 -23.23 -3.16 -5.65
N ILE A 202 -23.19 -4.40 -5.15
CA ILE A 202 -24.14 -5.46 -5.51
C ILE A 202 -25.55 -5.08 -5.04
N LEU A 203 -25.69 -4.61 -3.80
CA LEU A 203 -26.99 -4.15 -3.27
C LEU A 203 -27.57 -3.00 -4.09
N LEU A 204 -26.74 -2.00 -4.44
CA LEU A 204 -27.19 -0.90 -5.30
C LEU A 204 -27.64 -1.37 -6.68
N LYS A 205 -26.94 -2.32 -7.29
CA LYS A 205 -27.36 -2.92 -8.58
C LYS A 205 -28.71 -3.64 -8.48
N THR A 206 -28.99 -4.26 -7.35
CA THR A 206 -30.24 -4.99 -7.10
C THR A 206 -31.41 -4.02 -6.84
N LEU A 207 -31.14 -2.91 -6.12
CA LEU A 207 -32.14 -1.91 -5.77
C LEU A 207 -32.44 -0.91 -6.91
N LEU A 208 -31.41 -0.57 -7.68
CA LEU A 208 -31.50 0.39 -8.78
C LEU A 208 -31.63 -0.39 -10.09
N LEU A 209 -32.84 -0.48 -10.62
CA LEU A 209 -33.14 -1.09 -11.92
C LEU A 209 -32.45 -0.41 -13.14
N PHE A 210 -31.52 0.52 -12.91
CA PHE A 210 -30.82 1.27 -13.96
C PHE A 210 -29.29 1.05 -13.94
N PRO A 211 -28.72 0.38 -14.97
CA PRO A 211 -27.28 0.09 -15.03
C PRO A 211 -26.35 1.31 -15.16
N ILE A 212 -26.88 2.45 -15.59
CA ILE A 212 -26.07 3.64 -15.94
C ILE A 212 -25.68 4.43 -14.67
N ALA A 213 -26.58 4.55 -13.70
CA ALA A 213 -26.31 5.28 -12.44
C ALA A 213 -25.23 4.63 -11.57
N VAL A 214 -25.10 3.30 -11.63
CA VAL A 214 -24.17 2.53 -10.80
C VAL A 214 -22.70 2.77 -11.19
N LYS A 215 -22.39 3.03 -12.47
CA LYS A 215 -21.01 3.34 -12.89
C LYS A 215 -20.55 4.70 -12.35
N GLN A 216 -21.44 5.69 -12.34
CA GLN A 216 -21.14 7.02 -11.81
C GLN A 216 -21.09 7.03 -10.28
N ILE A 217 -21.99 6.30 -9.60
CA ILE A 217 -22.01 6.22 -8.14
C ILE A 217 -20.78 5.46 -7.62
N SER A 218 -20.33 4.39 -8.27
CA SER A 218 -19.11 3.68 -7.85
C SER A 218 -17.85 4.54 -7.96
N SER A 219 -17.77 5.40 -8.99
CA SER A 219 -16.68 6.36 -9.12
C SER A 219 -16.77 7.47 -8.08
N PHE A 220 -17.98 7.91 -7.72
CA PHE A 220 -18.22 8.93 -6.72
C PHE A 220 -17.97 8.44 -5.30
N ILE A 221 -18.40 7.22 -4.96
CA ILE A 221 -18.12 6.59 -3.65
C ILE A 221 -16.62 6.35 -3.48
N PHE A 222 -15.92 5.89 -4.52
CA PHE A 222 -14.48 5.72 -4.51
C PHE A 222 -13.75 7.05 -4.25
N LEU A 223 -14.17 8.14 -4.89
CA LEU A 223 -13.64 9.48 -4.67
C LEU A 223 -13.98 10.02 -3.27
N THR A 224 -15.14 9.73 -2.73
CA THR A 224 -15.57 10.21 -1.41
C THR A 224 -14.87 9.47 -0.28
N ILE A 225 -14.66 8.16 -0.41
CA ILE A 225 -13.91 7.36 0.60
C ILE A 225 -12.42 7.69 0.56
N SER A 226 -11.85 7.99 -0.62
CA SER A 226 -10.44 8.38 -0.76
C SER A 226 -10.16 9.81 -0.26
N ASN A 227 -11.18 10.66 -0.17
CA ASN A 227 -11.05 12.05 0.30
C ASN A 227 -11.52 12.25 1.75
N SER A 228 -11.90 11.19 2.49
CA SER A 228 -12.14 11.33 3.92
C SER A 228 -10.80 11.54 4.63
N GLU A 229 -10.36 12.80 4.65
CA GLU A 229 -9.45 13.30 5.65
C GLU A 229 -10.04 12.96 7.02
N VAL A 230 -9.25 12.31 7.85
CA VAL A 230 -9.55 12.16 9.27
C VAL A 230 -9.55 13.57 9.85
N VAL A 231 -10.73 14.17 9.95
CA VAL A 231 -10.91 15.37 10.76
C VAL A 231 -10.92 14.89 12.20
N GLU A 232 -9.77 14.90 12.82
CA GLU A 232 -9.68 14.90 14.28
C GLU A 232 -10.42 16.14 14.77
N LYS A 233 -11.54 15.94 15.42
CA LYS A 233 -12.16 16.96 16.25
C LYS A 233 -11.55 16.82 17.64
N GLU A 234 -11.00 17.93 18.11
CA GLU A 234 -10.62 18.23 19.49
C GLU A 234 -11.70 17.80 20.51
#